data_449037c9853bf9a8368bd5ccf57d7e39
#
_entry.id   449037c9853bf9a8368bd5ccf57d7e39
#
_cell.length_a   1.000
_cell.length_b   1.000
_cell.length_c   1.000
_cell.angle_alpha   90.00
_cell.angle_beta   90.00
_cell.angle_gamma   90.00
#
_symmetry.space_group_name_H-M   'P 1'
#
loop_
_entity.id
_entity.type
_entity.pdbx_description
1 polymer ?
#
loop_
_entity_poly.entity_id
_entity_poly.type
_entity_poly.pdbx_seq_one_letter_code
_entity_poly.pdbx_strand_id
1 'polypeptide(L)'
;MIKEEREFFDVAAKPWRDVPQSKCAGLRERILSGDPATGNYSRILCFDPGTDTTPNGVLTHDFWEEVYIVEGSIVDLRLGREFRAGQYACRPPGMPHGPWKSPGGCTTFEVRYTKD
;
A
#
# COMPACT_ATOMS: atom_id res chain seq x y z
N MET A 1 15.91 -11.34 7.48
CA MET A 1 14.78 -12.06 6.90
C MET A 1 15.12 -12.54 5.50
N ILE A 2 14.74 -13.77 5.16
CA ILE A 2 15.05 -14.38 3.87
C ILE A 2 13.78 -14.40 3.04
N LYS A 3 13.87 -13.80 1.83
CA LYS A 3 12.76 -13.86 0.87
C LYS A 3 12.86 -15.15 0.08
N GLU A 4 11.70 -15.74 -0.23
CA GLU A 4 11.66 -16.86 -1.15
C GLU A 4 12.09 -16.42 -2.54
N GLU A 5 12.87 -17.27 -3.21
CA GLU A 5 13.16 -17.10 -4.63
C GLU A 5 11.88 -17.39 -5.42
N ARG A 6 11.52 -16.49 -6.34
CA ARG A 6 10.35 -16.67 -7.19
C ARG A 6 10.68 -16.26 -8.61
N GLU A 7 10.32 -17.09 -9.57
CA GLU A 7 10.37 -16.76 -10.98
C GLU A 7 8.95 -16.42 -11.44
N PHE A 8 8.79 -15.60 -12.44
CA PHE A 8 7.51 -15.03 -12.85
C PHE A 8 6.31 -15.93 -12.56
N PHE A 9 5.47 -15.50 -11.62
CA PHE A 9 4.25 -16.20 -11.28
C PHE A 9 3.05 -15.26 -11.47
N ASP A 10 1.88 -15.86 -11.65
CA ASP A 10 0.64 -15.09 -11.80
C ASP A 10 0.21 -14.55 -10.44
N VAL A 11 0.36 -13.25 -10.24
CA VAL A 11 -0.02 -12.58 -8.99
C VAL A 11 -1.50 -12.76 -8.67
N ALA A 12 -2.34 -12.85 -9.70
CA ALA A 12 -3.77 -13.09 -9.50
C ALA A 12 -4.07 -14.43 -8.85
N ALA A 13 -3.14 -15.38 -8.87
CA ALA A 13 -3.29 -16.65 -8.17
C ALA A 13 -3.15 -16.54 -6.66
N LYS A 14 -2.55 -15.44 -6.15
CA LYS A 14 -2.48 -15.20 -4.70
C LYS A 14 -3.81 -14.61 -4.22
N PRO A 15 -4.39 -15.14 -3.15
CA PRO A 15 -5.64 -14.61 -2.65
C PRO A 15 -5.46 -13.20 -2.10
N TRP A 16 -6.49 -12.38 -2.24
CA TRP A 16 -6.58 -11.13 -1.50
C TRP A 16 -6.81 -11.45 -0.02
N ARG A 17 -6.23 -10.65 0.85
CA ARG A 17 -6.54 -10.67 2.28
C ARG A 17 -6.77 -9.24 2.76
N ASP A 18 -7.52 -9.09 3.83
CA ASP A 18 -7.67 -7.79 4.46
C ASP A 18 -6.33 -7.34 5.03
N VAL A 19 -6.07 -6.04 4.96
CA VAL A 19 -4.85 -5.47 5.54
C VAL A 19 -4.96 -5.60 7.06
N PRO A 20 -3.99 -6.28 7.73
CA PRO A 20 -4.02 -6.42 9.18
C PRO A 20 -4.06 -5.08 9.88
N GLN A 21 -4.83 -5.00 10.97
CA GLN A 21 -4.95 -3.81 11.82
C GLN A 21 -5.65 -2.62 11.14
N SER A 22 -6.09 -2.73 9.90
CA SER A 22 -6.89 -1.69 9.26
C SER A 22 -8.25 -1.60 9.95
N LYS A 23 -8.66 -0.38 10.25
CA LYS A 23 -9.94 -0.09 10.89
C LYS A 23 -11.03 0.30 9.89
N CYS A 24 -10.69 0.32 8.60
CA CYS A 24 -11.64 0.64 7.54
C CYS A 24 -11.90 -0.59 6.66
N ALA A 25 -13.05 -0.62 6.02
CA ALA A 25 -13.36 -1.60 5.00
C ALA A 25 -12.73 -1.21 3.66
N GLY A 26 -12.51 -2.17 2.79
CA GLY A 26 -12.13 -1.92 1.40
C GLY A 26 -10.65 -1.97 1.10
N LEU A 27 -9.78 -2.10 2.11
CA LEU A 27 -8.35 -2.28 1.90
C LEU A 27 -8.01 -3.77 1.87
N ARG A 28 -7.41 -4.21 0.77
CA ARG A 28 -7.00 -5.60 0.59
C ARG A 28 -5.60 -5.65 0.00
N GLU A 29 -4.86 -6.70 0.31
CA GLU A 29 -3.49 -6.84 -0.16
C GLU A 29 -3.17 -8.25 -0.62
N ARG A 30 -2.18 -8.34 -1.51
CA ARG A 30 -1.49 -9.59 -1.89
C ARG A 30 -0.02 -9.38 -1.59
N ILE A 31 0.52 -10.16 -0.64
CA ILE A 31 1.95 -10.09 -0.33
C ILE A 31 2.72 -10.84 -1.41
N LEU A 32 3.67 -10.17 -2.05
CA LEU A 32 4.47 -10.76 -3.12
C LEU A 32 5.72 -11.42 -2.60
N SER A 33 6.45 -10.72 -1.74
CA SER A 33 7.67 -11.26 -1.13
C SER A 33 7.91 -10.59 0.22
N GLY A 34 8.62 -11.30 1.10
CA GLY A 34 9.00 -10.75 2.39
C GLY A 34 7.95 -11.01 3.47
N ASP A 35 8.10 -10.29 4.58
CA ASP A 35 7.26 -10.47 5.76
C ASP A 35 6.83 -9.11 6.30
N PRO A 36 5.53 -8.78 6.28
CA PRO A 36 5.04 -7.52 6.83
C PRO A 36 5.43 -7.28 8.29
N ALA A 37 5.64 -8.34 9.08
CA ALA A 37 6.03 -8.21 10.47
C ALA A 37 7.41 -7.58 10.65
N THR A 38 8.28 -7.66 9.65
CA THR A 38 9.64 -7.09 9.71
C THR A 38 9.75 -5.72 9.04
N GLY A 39 8.73 -5.29 8.31
CA GLY A 39 8.79 -4.07 7.49
C GLY A 39 9.58 -4.25 6.19
N ASN A 40 9.94 -5.49 5.83
CA ASN A 40 10.69 -5.80 4.62
C ASN A 40 9.84 -6.69 3.72
N TYR A 41 9.04 -6.06 2.84
CA TYR A 41 8.14 -6.81 1.98
C TYR A 41 7.69 -5.97 0.79
N SER A 42 7.15 -6.65 -0.22
CA SER A 42 6.46 -6.02 -1.32
C SER A 42 5.04 -6.57 -1.44
N ARG A 43 4.14 -5.74 -1.92
CA ARG A 43 2.73 -6.12 -2.04
C ARG A 43 2.03 -5.38 -3.17
N ILE A 44 0.91 -5.95 -3.60
CA ILE A 44 -0.12 -5.22 -4.32
C ILE A 44 -1.19 -4.84 -3.29
N LEU A 45 -1.53 -3.57 -3.24
CA LEU A 45 -2.58 -3.05 -2.36
C LEU A 45 -3.77 -2.59 -3.21
N CYS A 46 -4.96 -2.96 -2.79
CA CYS A 46 -6.19 -2.57 -3.46
C CYS A 46 -7.07 -1.75 -2.53
N PHE A 47 -7.50 -0.60 -3.04
CA PHE A 47 -8.58 0.20 -2.44
C PHE A 47 -9.83 -0.10 -3.25
N ASP A 48 -10.82 -0.73 -2.64
CA ASP A 48 -12.12 -0.91 -3.31
C ASP A 48 -12.76 0.46 -3.57
N PRO A 49 -13.58 0.60 -4.63
CA PRO A 49 -14.31 1.85 -4.84
C PRO A 49 -15.07 2.28 -3.58
N GLY A 50 -14.90 3.54 -3.20
CA GLY A 50 -15.52 4.08 -2.01
C GLY A 50 -14.72 3.93 -0.72
N THR A 51 -13.55 3.31 -0.77
CA THR A 51 -12.69 3.16 0.42
C THR A 51 -12.29 4.52 0.96
N ASP A 52 -12.39 4.66 2.29
CA ASP A 52 -11.96 5.85 3.03
C ASP A 52 -11.19 5.37 4.26
N THR A 53 -9.91 5.70 4.33
CA THR A 53 -9.05 5.24 5.42
C THR A 53 -9.01 6.18 6.61
N THR A 54 -9.93 7.15 6.70
CA THR A 54 -10.02 8.08 7.82
C THR A 54 -9.97 7.37 9.18
N PRO A 55 -10.63 6.20 9.38
CA PRO A 55 -10.52 5.49 10.66
C PRO A 55 -9.11 5.08 11.05
N ASN A 56 -8.20 4.92 10.06
CA ASN A 56 -6.79 4.58 10.32
C ASN A 56 -5.95 5.81 10.68
N GLY A 57 -6.45 7.01 10.42
CA GLY A 57 -5.76 8.26 10.71
C GLY A 57 -4.53 8.49 9.85
N VAL A 58 -3.69 9.42 10.31
CA VAL A 58 -2.39 9.69 9.69
C VAL A 58 -1.42 8.61 10.16
N LEU A 59 -0.71 8.01 9.22
CA LEU A 59 0.22 6.91 9.49
C LEU A 59 1.67 7.37 9.40
N THR A 60 2.52 6.77 10.22
CA THR A 60 3.98 6.87 10.10
C THR A 60 4.55 5.46 10.27
N HIS A 61 5.69 5.21 9.63
CA HIS A 61 6.39 3.93 9.75
C HIS A 61 7.85 4.18 10.10
N ASP A 62 8.52 3.14 10.62
CA ASP A 62 9.95 3.15 10.90
C ASP A 62 10.76 2.52 9.76
N PHE A 63 10.16 2.38 8.58
CA PHE A 63 10.79 1.84 7.39
C PHE A 63 10.50 2.72 6.17
N TRP A 64 11.25 2.50 5.10
CA TRP A 64 11.02 3.14 3.81
C TRP A 64 9.83 2.51 3.12
N GLU A 65 9.04 3.33 2.43
CA GLU A 65 7.93 2.86 1.62
C GLU A 65 7.98 3.51 0.25
N GLU A 66 8.01 2.69 -0.80
CA GLU A 66 7.87 3.16 -2.16
C GLU A 66 6.55 2.67 -2.71
N VAL A 67 5.81 3.56 -3.37
CA VAL A 67 4.47 3.29 -3.88
C VAL A 67 4.39 3.74 -5.31
N TYR A 68 3.92 2.85 -6.18
CA TYR A 68 3.59 3.17 -7.56
C TYR A 68 2.11 2.87 -7.79
N ILE A 69 1.35 3.86 -8.27
CA ILE A 69 -0.06 3.67 -8.58
C ILE A 69 -0.17 3.01 -9.95
N VAL A 70 -0.67 1.77 -9.95
CA VAL A 70 -0.82 0.96 -11.15
C VAL A 70 -2.12 1.29 -11.88
N GLU A 71 -3.21 1.51 -11.14
CA GLU A 71 -4.54 1.71 -11.68
C GLU A 71 -5.38 2.55 -10.71
N GLY A 72 -6.25 3.38 -11.27
CA GLY A 72 -7.16 4.20 -10.47
C GLY A 72 -6.52 5.43 -9.86
N SER A 73 -7.10 5.90 -8.78
CA SER A 73 -6.63 7.10 -8.10
C SER A 73 -6.96 7.09 -6.62
N ILE A 74 -6.19 7.86 -5.85
CA ILE A 74 -6.45 8.12 -4.44
C ILE A 74 -6.39 9.61 -4.17
N VAL A 75 -7.16 10.06 -3.19
CA VAL A 75 -7.12 11.43 -2.70
C VAL A 75 -6.46 11.43 -1.32
N ASP A 76 -5.39 12.19 -1.16
CA ASP A 76 -4.79 12.45 0.14
C ASP A 76 -5.65 13.49 0.85
N LEU A 77 -6.34 13.09 1.90
CA LEU A 77 -7.28 13.96 2.62
C LEU A 77 -6.57 15.06 3.40
N ARG A 78 -5.34 14.81 3.84
CA ARG A 78 -4.54 15.80 4.57
C ARG A 78 -3.98 16.87 3.63
N LEU A 79 -3.53 16.47 2.44
CA LEU A 79 -2.98 17.40 1.45
C LEU A 79 -4.05 18.02 0.54
N GLY A 80 -5.24 17.41 0.47
CA GLY A 80 -6.29 17.83 -0.43
C GLY A 80 -5.93 17.63 -1.90
N ARG A 81 -5.17 16.57 -2.23
CA ARG A 81 -4.68 16.30 -3.58
C ARG A 81 -5.01 14.89 -4.03
N GLU A 82 -5.34 14.77 -5.31
CA GLU A 82 -5.55 13.48 -5.95
C GLU A 82 -4.26 13.02 -6.64
N PHE A 83 -3.95 11.74 -6.47
CA PHE A 83 -2.86 11.07 -7.17
C PHE A 83 -3.42 9.90 -7.97
N ARG A 84 -2.84 9.63 -9.15
CA ARG A 84 -3.42 8.70 -10.12
C ARG A 84 -2.37 7.77 -10.71
N ALA A 85 -2.84 6.82 -11.50
CA ALA A 85 -1.98 5.85 -12.18
C ALA A 85 -0.79 6.51 -12.86
N GLY A 86 0.38 5.90 -12.72
CA GLY A 86 1.64 6.42 -13.23
C GLY A 86 2.41 7.30 -12.26
N GLN A 87 1.83 7.66 -11.12
CA GLN A 87 2.49 8.48 -10.11
C GLN A 87 3.16 7.61 -9.04
N TYR A 88 4.24 8.14 -8.46
CA TYR A 88 5.12 7.42 -7.56
C TYR A 88 5.40 8.25 -6.32
N ALA A 89 5.51 7.58 -5.18
CA ALA A 89 5.91 8.20 -3.93
C ALA A 89 7.05 7.41 -3.30
N CYS A 90 7.97 8.12 -2.66
CA CYS A 90 9.00 7.52 -1.82
C CYS A 90 8.94 8.20 -0.45
N ARG A 91 8.68 7.42 0.57
CA ARG A 91 8.44 7.92 1.93
C ARG A 91 9.51 7.40 2.87
N PRO A 92 10.36 8.30 3.42
CA PRO A 92 11.34 7.88 4.42
C PRO A 92 10.67 7.53 5.76
N PRO A 93 11.38 6.83 6.65
CA PRO A 93 10.88 6.58 7.99
C PRO A 93 10.44 7.87 8.67
N GLY A 94 9.32 7.82 9.38
CA GLY A 94 8.76 8.95 10.10
C GLY A 94 7.93 9.92 9.27
N MET A 95 7.91 9.80 7.94
CA MET A 95 7.10 10.70 7.11
C MET A 95 5.62 10.41 7.32
N PRO A 96 4.81 11.39 7.74
CA PRO A 96 3.37 11.18 7.89
C PRO A 96 2.69 11.07 6.54
N HIS A 97 1.71 10.17 6.45
CA HIS A 97 0.91 10.01 5.24
C HIS A 97 -0.50 9.54 5.56
N GLY A 98 -1.44 9.81 4.66
CA GLY A 98 -2.84 9.53 4.86
C GLY A 98 -3.53 10.55 5.76
N PRO A 99 -4.83 10.34 6.06
CA PRO A 99 -5.66 9.29 5.47
C PRO A 99 -6.01 9.55 4.01
N TRP A 100 -6.56 8.53 3.37
CA TRP A 100 -6.85 8.52 1.94
C TRP A 100 -8.30 8.15 1.68
N LYS A 101 -8.81 8.57 0.51
CA LYS A 101 -10.04 8.00 -0.02
C LYS A 101 -9.86 7.66 -1.49
N SER A 102 -10.60 6.67 -1.96
CA SER A 102 -10.57 6.26 -3.36
C SER A 102 -11.99 6.04 -3.87
N PRO A 103 -12.66 7.11 -4.34
CA PRO A 103 -14.04 6.99 -4.81
C PRO A 103 -14.22 5.95 -5.91
N GLY A 104 -13.28 5.87 -6.85
CA GLY A 104 -13.34 4.97 -7.99
C GLY A 104 -12.51 3.70 -7.85
N GLY A 105 -11.80 3.54 -6.74
CA GLY A 105 -10.86 2.42 -6.55
C GLY A 105 -9.45 2.73 -6.99
N CYS A 106 -8.50 1.98 -6.46
CA CYS A 106 -7.07 2.17 -6.77
C CYS A 106 -6.31 0.88 -6.50
N THR A 107 -5.30 0.62 -7.33
CA THR A 107 -4.37 -0.48 -7.13
C THR A 107 -2.96 0.08 -7.13
N THR A 108 -2.18 -0.26 -6.11
CA THR A 108 -0.79 0.17 -5.98
C THR A 108 0.16 -1.03 -5.88
N PHE A 109 1.39 -0.82 -6.34
CA PHE A 109 2.51 -1.71 -6.05
C PHE A 109 3.38 -1.01 -5.02
N GLU A 110 3.70 -1.70 -3.91
CA GLU A 110 4.41 -1.12 -2.79
C GLU A 110 5.59 -1.97 -2.38
N VAL A 111 6.71 -1.31 -2.09
CA VAL A 111 7.91 -1.95 -1.55
C VAL A 111 8.25 -1.26 -0.24
N ARG A 112 8.47 -2.06 0.80
CA ARG A 112 8.84 -1.56 2.13
C ARG A 112 10.12 -2.24 2.60
N TYR A 113 11.03 -1.44 3.20
CA TYR A 113 12.33 -1.96 3.65
C TYR A 113 12.91 -1.05 4.73
N THR A 114 13.76 -1.64 5.58
CA THR A 114 14.33 -0.94 6.75
C THR A 114 15.73 -0.42 6.51
N LYS A 115 16.38 -0.75 5.39
CA LYS A 115 17.72 -0.24 5.03
C LYS A 115 17.63 0.72 3.86
N ASP A 116 18.49 1.71 3.86
CA ASP A 116 18.65 2.66 2.76
C ASP A 116 19.28 2.02 1.51
#